data_a0187ce8b26d58da504bb95205197385
#
_entry.id   a0187ce8b26d58da504bb95205197385
#
_cell.length_a   1.000
_cell.length_b   1.000
_cell.length_c   1.000
_cell.angle_alpha   90.00
_cell.angle_beta   90.00
_cell.angle_gamma   90.00
#
_symmetry.space_group_name_H-M   'P 1'
#
loop_
_entity.id
_entity.type
_entity.pdbx_description
1 polymer ?
#
loop_
_entity_poly.entity_id
_entity_poly.type
_entity_poly.pdbx_seq_one_letter_code
_entity_poly.pdbx_strand_id
1 'polypeptide(L)'
;MHFVGQSLGGLMNRAYLQDNKVEKLGRVVLIGTPNQGTLVVDYYRDRWWMKMLGPMTNALGTDSESFPNTLKDPYYPVGVIAGVTESPVQEKALPGKDDGLVAVGSTKLEGMSDFVMVETGHSMMRYNEEVALQAIHFLQHERFSDEVLEKE
;
A
#
# COMPACT_ATOMS: atom_id res chain seq x y z
N MET A 1 -2.08 -17.36 10.94
CA MET A 1 -0.92 -16.63 10.38
C MET A 1 -1.42 -15.30 9.81
N HIS A 2 -0.75 -14.18 10.09
CA HIS A 2 -1.08 -12.87 9.54
C HIS A 2 0.02 -12.43 8.58
N PHE A 3 -0.32 -11.54 7.66
CA PHE A 3 0.61 -10.93 6.73
C PHE A 3 0.60 -9.42 6.89
N VAL A 4 1.78 -8.82 6.87
CA VAL A 4 1.94 -7.36 6.81
C VAL A 4 2.91 -7.07 5.67
N GLY A 5 2.54 -6.17 4.77
CA GLY A 5 3.38 -5.81 3.64
C GLY A 5 3.36 -4.32 3.38
N GLN A 6 4.54 -3.73 3.20
CA GLN A 6 4.67 -2.33 2.81
C GLN A 6 5.01 -2.22 1.33
N SER A 7 4.38 -1.25 0.64
CA SER A 7 4.68 -0.92 -0.76
C SER A 7 4.63 -2.17 -1.65
N LEU A 8 5.69 -2.49 -2.38
CA LEU A 8 5.82 -3.72 -3.18
C LEU A 8 5.59 -4.98 -2.35
N GLY A 9 5.99 -5.01 -1.07
CA GLY A 9 5.75 -6.14 -0.18
C GLY A 9 4.28 -6.47 0.00
N GLY A 10 3.40 -5.47 -0.03
CA GLY A 10 1.95 -5.68 -0.02
C GLY A 10 1.45 -6.35 -1.29
N LEU A 11 1.96 -5.95 -2.46
CA LEU A 11 1.62 -6.61 -3.74
C LEU A 11 2.13 -8.06 -3.79
N MET A 12 3.31 -8.31 -3.24
CA MET A 12 3.84 -9.68 -3.13
C MET A 12 2.97 -10.56 -2.22
N ASN A 13 2.46 -10.01 -1.11
CA ASN A 13 1.50 -10.72 -0.27
C ASN A 13 0.22 -11.07 -1.05
N ARG A 14 -0.34 -10.13 -1.80
CA ARG A 14 -1.53 -10.36 -2.64
C ARG A 14 -1.27 -11.43 -3.69
N ALA A 15 -0.14 -11.32 -4.41
CA ALA A 15 0.25 -12.31 -5.43
C ALA A 15 0.41 -13.70 -4.83
N TYR A 16 1.08 -13.81 -3.70
CA TYR A 16 1.26 -15.10 -3.03
C TYR A 16 -0.09 -15.71 -2.60
N LEU A 17 -0.95 -14.92 -1.96
CA LEU A 17 -2.22 -15.39 -1.40
C LEU A 17 -3.27 -15.71 -2.46
N GLN A 18 -3.19 -15.11 -3.65
CA GLN A 18 -4.12 -15.43 -4.75
C GLN A 18 -3.86 -16.84 -5.33
N ASP A 19 -2.61 -17.29 -5.31
CA ASP A 19 -2.21 -18.55 -5.93
C ASP A 19 -1.93 -19.67 -4.90
N ASN A 20 -1.86 -19.32 -3.62
CA ASN A 20 -1.53 -20.25 -2.56
C ASN A 20 -2.57 -20.24 -1.44
N LYS A 21 -3.15 -21.39 -1.17
CA LYS A 21 -4.05 -21.58 -0.04
C LYS A 21 -3.24 -21.72 1.25
N VAL A 22 -3.34 -20.74 2.13
CA VAL A 22 -2.66 -20.74 3.43
C VAL A 22 -3.60 -21.30 4.48
N GLU A 23 -3.20 -22.42 5.11
CA GLU A 23 -3.92 -22.96 6.24
C GLU A 23 -3.90 -21.96 7.42
N LYS A 24 -5.04 -21.74 8.04
CA LYS A 24 -5.22 -20.77 9.14
C LYS A 24 -4.75 -19.34 8.77
N LEU A 25 -5.02 -18.91 7.52
CA LEU A 25 -4.85 -17.53 7.14
C LEU A 25 -5.69 -16.65 8.07
N GLY A 26 -5.03 -15.67 8.68
CA GLY A 26 -5.67 -14.66 9.50
C GLY A 26 -5.94 -13.39 8.69
N ARG A 27 -5.47 -12.26 9.17
CA ARG A 27 -5.67 -10.94 8.56
C ARG A 27 -4.43 -10.45 7.84
N VAL A 28 -4.63 -9.56 6.89
CA VAL A 28 -3.56 -8.96 6.08
C VAL A 28 -3.59 -7.44 6.26
N VAL A 29 -2.43 -6.81 6.41
CA VAL A 29 -2.31 -5.35 6.42
C VAL A 29 -1.39 -4.92 5.29
N LEU A 30 -1.89 -4.01 4.46
CA LEU A 30 -1.19 -3.41 3.33
C LEU A 30 -0.86 -1.95 3.66
N ILE A 31 0.43 -1.60 3.69
CA ILE A 31 0.91 -0.28 4.13
C ILE A 31 1.50 0.45 2.92
N GLY A 32 0.90 1.56 2.51
CA GLY A 32 1.35 2.35 1.36
C GLY A 32 1.49 1.53 0.08
N THR A 33 0.67 0.48 -0.07
CA THR A 33 0.75 -0.44 -1.20
C THR A 33 0.04 0.16 -2.41
N PRO A 34 0.71 0.28 -3.57
CA PRO A 34 0.10 0.78 -4.80
C PRO A 34 -0.81 -0.28 -5.43
N ASN A 35 -1.95 -0.55 -4.80
CA ASN A 35 -2.87 -1.61 -5.21
C ASN A 35 -3.47 -1.41 -6.60
N GLN A 36 -3.48 -0.17 -7.09
CA GLN A 36 -3.90 0.21 -8.45
C GLN A 36 -2.75 0.82 -9.27
N GLY A 37 -1.50 0.56 -8.87
CA GLY A 37 -0.32 1.15 -9.48
C GLY A 37 0.01 2.54 -8.95
N THR A 38 1.03 3.17 -9.53
CA THR A 38 1.42 4.54 -9.21
C THR A 38 1.75 5.34 -10.45
N LEU A 39 1.16 6.53 -10.56
CA LEU A 39 1.41 7.49 -11.63
C LEU A 39 2.84 8.03 -11.64
N VAL A 40 3.55 7.97 -10.53
CA VAL A 40 4.97 8.34 -10.48
C VAL A 40 5.78 7.45 -11.43
N VAL A 41 5.48 6.15 -11.47
CA VAL A 41 6.12 5.24 -12.41
C VAL A 41 5.77 5.62 -13.85
N ASP A 42 4.51 5.91 -14.15
CA ASP A 42 4.08 6.29 -15.51
C ASP A 42 4.72 7.61 -15.95
N TYR A 43 4.78 8.58 -15.05
CA TYR A 43 5.34 9.91 -15.34
C TYR A 43 6.86 9.90 -15.56
N TYR A 44 7.59 9.05 -14.83
CA TYR A 44 9.04 8.96 -14.86
C TYR A 44 9.59 7.74 -15.61
N ARG A 45 8.74 6.94 -16.23
CA ARG A 45 9.09 5.67 -16.90
C ARG A 45 10.30 5.80 -17.85
N ASP A 46 10.37 6.88 -18.61
CA ASP A 46 11.44 7.09 -19.59
C ASP A 46 12.71 7.71 -19.02
N ARG A 47 12.73 8.03 -17.74
CA ARG A 47 13.93 8.59 -17.10
C ARG A 47 14.99 7.52 -16.87
N TRP A 48 16.24 7.83 -17.21
CA TRP A 48 17.36 6.88 -17.13
C TRP A 48 17.57 6.29 -15.72
N TRP A 49 17.32 7.05 -14.67
CA TRP A 49 17.43 6.60 -13.29
C TRP A 49 16.32 5.63 -12.87
N MET A 50 15.13 5.69 -13.49
CA MET A 50 14.06 4.68 -13.28
C MET A 50 14.50 3.31 -13.76
N LYS A 51 15.27 3.25 -14.86
CA LYS A 51 15.85 2.00 -15.37
C LYS A 51 16.86 1.36 -14.41
N MET A 52 17.51 2.17 -13.58
CA MET A 52 18.43 1.68 -12.53
C MET A 52 17.72 1.06 -11.33
N LEU A 53 16.45 1.41 -11.08
CA LEU A 53 15.63 0.82 -10.00
C LEU A 53 15.15 -0.60 -10.32
N GLY A 54 15.41 -1.07 -11.54
CA GLY A 54 15.13 -2.43 -11.98
C GLY A 54 13.78 -2.63 -12.68
N PRO A 55 13.58 -3.79 -13.31
CA PRO A 55 12.40 -4.05 -14.13
C PRO A 55 11.07 -4.06 -13.34
N MET A 56 11.11 -4.36 -12.04
CA MET A 56 9.93 -4.37 -11.18
C MET A 56 9.30 -2.99 -11.03
N THR A 57 10.07 -1.90 -11.15
CA THR A 57 9.54 -0.54 -11.06
C THR A 57 8.61 -0.24 -12.22
N ASN A 58 8.96 -0.70 -13.44
CA ASN A 58 8.13 -0.53 -14.62
C ASN A 58 6.81 -1.33 -14.56
N ALA A 59 6.77 -2.38 -13.73
CA ALA A 59 5.57 -3.19 -13.55
C ALA A 59 4.52 -2.56 -12.62
N LEU A 60 4.83 -1.42 -11.97
CA LEU A 60 3.95 -0.74 -11.00
C LEU A 60 3.15 0.42 -11.61
N GLY A 61 3.02 0.48 -12.93
CA GLY A 61 2.20 1.46 -13.63
C GLY A 61 0.71 1.34 -13.30
N THR A 62 -0.08 2.28 -13.84
CA THR A 62 -1.53 2.33 -13.62
C THR A 62 -2.36 1.67 -14.73
N ASP A 63 -1.71 1.21 -15.80
CA ASP A 63 -2.39 0.51 -16.89
C ASP A 63 -2.95 -0.86 -16.44
N SER A 64 -3.92 -1.38 -17.18
CA SER A 64 -4.63 -2.62 -16.84
C SER A 64 -3.73 -3.87 -16.88
N GLU A 65 -2.61 -3.81 -17.59
CA GLU A 65 -1.64 -4.90 -17.72
C GLU A 65 -0.53 -4.81 -16.67
N SER A 66 -0.47 -3.71 -15.92
CA SER A 66 0.48 -3.54 -14.82
C SER A 66 0.25 -4.56 -13.72
N PHE A 67 1.31 -5.01 -13.09
CA PHE A 67 1.27 -6.05 -12.07
C PHE A 67 0.21 -5.83 -10.98
N PRO A 68 0.05 -4.62 -10.36
CA PRO A 68 -0.98 -4.40 -9.35
C PRO A 68 -2.40 -4.68 -9.85
N ASN A 69 -2.68 -4.30 -11.12
CA ASN A 69 -4.01 -4.40 -11.73
C ASN A 69 -4.33 -5.80 -12.26
N THR A 70 -3.34 -6.68 -12.36
CA THR A 70 -3.56 -8.10 -12.70
C THR A 70 -3.89 -8.96 -11.48
N LEU A 71 -3.72 -8.44 -10.26
CA LEU A 71 -3.99 -9.16 -9.02
C LEU A 71 -5.48 -9.16 -8.71
N LYS A 72 -5.99 -10.34 -8.33
CA LYS A 72 -7.39 -10.53 -7.93
C LYS A 72 -7.71 -9.81 -6.62
N ASP A 73 -9.00 -9.52 -6.42
CA ASP A 73 -9.49 -9.01 -5.16
C ASP A 73 -9.30 -10.03 -4.03
N PRO A 74 -9.03 -9.56 -2.80
CA PRO A 74 -8.79 -10.43 -1.67
C PRO A 74 -10.06 -11.18 -1.25
N TYR A 75 -9.91 -12.47 -0.93
CA TYR A 75 -10.94 -13.30 -0.32
C TYR A 75 -10.76 -13.40 1.21
N TYR A 76 -9.86 -12.62 1.77
CA TYR A 76 -9.44 -12.63 3.18
C TYR A 76 -9.59 -11.22 3.76
N PRO A 77 -9.70 -11.10 5.11
CA PRO A 77 -9.76 -9.79 5.75
C PRO A 77 -8.48 -8.99 5.50
N VAL A 78 -8.62 -7.81 4.90
CA VAL A 78 -7.50 -6.94 4.58
C VAL A 78 -7.76 -5.50 5.00
N GLY A 79 -6.83 -4.93 5.78
CA GLY A 79 -6.78 -3.52 6.13
C GLY A 79 -5.75 -2.78 5.29
N VAL A 80 -6.07 -1.58 4.89
CA VAL A 80 -5.19 -0.72 4.09
C VAL A 80 -4.84 0.54 4.86
N ILE A 81 -3.54 0.80 5.02
CA ILE A 81 -3.00 2.03 5.60
C ILE A 81 -2.39 2.86 4.47
N ALA A 82 -2.91 4.06 4.25
CA ALA A 82 -2.35 5.03 3.31
C ALA A 82 -1.59 6.12 4.05
N GLY A 83 -0.43 6.52 3.54
CA GLY A 83 0.29 7.69 4.01
C GLY A 83 -0.24 8.97 3.37
N VAL A 84 -0.13 10.07 4.11
CA VAL A 84 -0.39 11.41 3.58
C VAL A 84 0.73 12.32 4.02
N THR A 85 1.34 13.05 3.08
CA THR A 85 2.36 14.05 3.39
C THR A 85 2.14 15.32 2.56
N GLU A 86 2.45 16.46 3.15
CA GLU A 86 2.54 17.70 2.40
C GLU A 86 3.90 17.76 1.70
N SER A 87 3.99 17.28 0.48
CA SER A 87 5.21 17.38 -0.32
C SER A 87 4.99 18.29 -1.52
N PRO A 88 5.63 19.46 -1.59
CA PRO A 88 5.50 20.37 -2.72
C PRO A 88 6.17 19.86 -4.01
N VAL A 89 6.92 18.77 -3.94
CA VAL A 89 7.75 18.30 -5.06
C VAL A 89 6.96 17.43 -6.04
N GLN A 90 5.80 16.90 -5.66
CA GLN A 90 5.08 15.88 -6.46
C GLN A 90 3.64 16.24 -6.83
N GLU A 91 3.16 17.44 -6.50
CA GLU A 91 1.79 17.91 -6.83
C GLU A 91 1.39 17.75 -8.31
N LYS A 92 2.38 17.61 -9.22
CA LYS A 92 2.14 17.46 -10.67
C LYS A 92 1.97 16.00 -11.12
N ALA A 93 2.42 15.03 -10.33
CA ALA A 93 2.45 13.63 -10.73
C ALA A 93 1.41 12.76 -10.01
N LEU A 94 0.88 13.22 -8.87
CA LEU A 94 -0.08 12.45 -8.07
C LEU A 94 -1.38 13.22 -7.88
N PRO A 95 -2.54 12.62 -8.18
CA PRO A 95 -3.84 13.26 -7.96
C PRO A 95 -4.26 13.15 -6.49
N GLY A 96 -4.58 14.29 -5.88
CA GLY A 96 -5.12 14.33 -4.52
C GLY A 96 -4.07 14.14 -3.44
N LYS A 97 -4.48 13.57 -2.32
CA LYS A 97 -3.57 13.27 -1.20
C LYS A 97 -2.67 12.09 -1.54
N ASP A 98 -1.42 12.15 -1.14
CA ASP A 98 -0.42 11.13 -1.40
C ASP A 98 0.65 11.09 -0.28
N ASP A 99 1.45 10.02 -0.28
CA ASP A 99 2.57 9.84 0.65
C ASP A 99 3.94 10.24 0.04
N GLY A 100 3.91 10.90 -1.12
CA GLY A 100 5.09 11.27 -1.89
C GLY A 100 5.47 10.25 -2.99
N LEU A 101 4.84 9.09 -3.05
CA LEU A 101 5.07 8.06 -4.07
C LEU A 101 3.77 7.40 -4.56
N VAL A 102 2.81 7.20 -3.67
CA VAL A 102 1.54 6.53 -3.95
C VAL A 102 0.38 7.43 -3.55
N ALA A 103 -0.53 7.70 -4.48
CA ALA A 103 -1.75 8.43 -4.16
C ALA A 103 -2.66 7.60 -3.25
N VAL A 104 -3.34 8.25 -2.31
CA VAL A 104 -4.30 7.60 -1.40
C VAL A 104 -5.34 6.78 -2.18
N GLY A 105 -5.85 7.32 -3.31
CA GLY A 105 -6.77 6.60 -4.18
C GLY A 105 -6.20 5.28 -4.69
N SER A 106 -4.92 5.26 -5.05
CA SER A 106 -4.24 4.07 -5.59
C SER A 106 -3.94 2.99 -4.55
N THR A 107 -3.99 3.33 -3.26
CA THR A 107 -3.85 2.32 -2.20
C THR A 107 -5.12 1.54 -1.95
N LYS A 108 -6.28 2.07 -2.33
CA LYS A 108 -7.58 1.42 -2.11
C LYS A 108 -7.73 0.16 -2.94
N LEU A 109 -8.51 -0.76 -2.42
CA LEU A 109 -8.71 -2.09 -2.96
C LEU A 109 -10.15 -2.50 -2.74
N GLU A 110 -10.79 -3.06 -3.77
CA GLU A 110 -12.13 -3.61 -3.61
C GLU A 110 -12.08 -4.82 -2.66
N GLY A 111 -13.07 -4.94 -1.79
CA GLY A 111 -13.10 -5.99 -0.78
C GLY A 111 -12.20 -5.75 0.45
N MET A 112 -11.54 -4.58 0.57
CA MET A 112 -10.85 -4.25 1.82
C MET A 112 -11.83 -4.15 2.98
N SER A 113 -11.45 -4.68 4.15
CA SER A 113 -12.28 -4.67 5.36
C SER A 113 -12.33 -3.29 5.99
N ASP A 114 -11.19 -2.57 5.98
CA ASP A 114 -11.09 -1.24 6.58
C ASP A 114 -9.94 -0.44 5.98
N PHE A 115 -9.96 0.89 6.17
CA PHE A 115 -9.04 1.83 5.59
C PHE A 115 -8.73 2.98 6.53
N VAL A 116 -7.43 3.31 6.69
CA VAL A 116 -7.00 4.46 7.49
C VAL A 116 -5.91 5.27 6.78
N MET A 117 -5.90 6.57 6.99
CA MET A 117 -4.84 7.48 6.56
C MET A 117 -3.99 7.89 7.76
N VAL A 118 -2.67 7.86 7.60
CA VAL A 118 -1.71 8.32 8.61
C VAL A 118 -0.82 9.41 8.01
N GLU A 119 -0.58 10.47 8.77
CA GLU A 119 0.27 11.58 8.33
C GLU A 119 1.75 11.16 8.34
N THR A 120 2.21 10.67 7.21
CA THR A 120 3.58 10.20 7.03
C THR A 120 3.93 10.03 5.55
N GLY A 121 5.20 10.25 5.19
CA GLY A 121 5.71 9.97 3.85
C GLY A 121 6.03 8.48 3.64
N HIS A 122 6.00 8.06 2.37
CA HIS A 122 6.12 6.66 1.95
C HIS A 122 7.27 5.89 2.62
N SER A 123 8.48 6.43 2.57
CA SER A 123 9.67 5.79 3.13
C SER A 123 9.68 5.77 4.66
N MET A 124 8.95 6.68 5.30
CA MET A 124 8.91 6.83 6.75
C MET A 124 7.84 5.95 7.39
N MET A 125 6.86 5.44 6.64
CA MET A 125 5.78 4.59 7.16
C MET A 125 6.31 3.41 7.98
N ARG A 126 7.44 2.83 7.57
CA ARG A 126 8.08 1.68 8.26
C ARG A 126 8.62 2.00 9.65
N TYR A 127 8.83 3.27 9.94
CA TYR A 127 9.35 3.76 11.22
C TYR A 127 8.30 4.56 12.00
N ASN A 128 7.11 4.74 11.45
CA ASN A 128 6.04 5.51 12.05
C ASN A 128 5.29 4.65 13.08
N GLU A 129 5.23 5.13 14.31
CA GLU A 129 4.62 4.42 15.44
C GLU A 129 3.12 4.24 15.25
N GLU A 130 2.42 5.27 14.79
CA GLU A 130 0.97 5.21 14.52
C GLU A 130 0.65 4.13 13.48
N VAL A 131 1.44 4.06 12.39
CA VAL A 131 1.29 2.99 11.39
C VAL A 131 1.43 1.61 12.02
N ALA A 132 2.41 1.42 12.91
CA ALA A 132 2.62 0.14 13.59
C ALA A 132 1.46 -0.21 14.53
N LEU A 133 0.98 0.76 15.32
CA LEU A 133 -0.14 0.57 16.24
C LEU A 133 -1.44 0.28 15.50
N GLN A 134 -1.73 1.00 14.41
CA GLN A 134 -2.88 0.74 13.56
C GLN A 134 -2.82 -0.66 12.92
N ALA A 135 -1.65 -1.07 12.44
CA ALA A 135 -1.47 -2.41 11.90
C ALA A 135 -1.75 -3.49 12.97
N ILE A 136 -1.22 -3.34 14.18
CA ILE A 136 -1.47 -4.26 15.30
C ILE A 136 -2.95 -4.29 15.65
N HIS A 137 -3.59 -3.12 15.76
CA HIS A 137 -5.02 -3.02 16.07
C HIS A 137 -5.87 -3.75 15.03
N PHE A 138 -5.60 -3.55 13.74
CA PHE A 138 -6.30 -4.27 12.68
C PHE A 138 -6.10 -5.79 12.78
N LEU A 139 -4.88 -6.24 13.05
CA LEU A 139 -4.59 -7.68 13.20
C LEU A 139 -5.35 -8.30 14.38
N GLN A 140 -5.66 -7.53 15.42
CA GLN A 140 -6.39 -7.98 16.59
C GLN A 140 -7.92 -7.89 16.42
N HIS A 141 -8.42 -6.83 15.74
CA HIS A 141 -9.84 -6.46 15.76
C HIS A 141 -10.52 -6.44 14.39
N GLU A 142 -9.77 -6.63 13.29
CA GLU A 142 -10.25 -6.54 11.90
C GLU A 142 -10.77 -5.14 11.49
N ARG A 143 -10.39 -4.14 12.27
CA ARG A 143 -10.68 -2.71 12.02
C ARG A 143 -9.53 -1.87 12.55
N PHE A 144 -9.37 -0.68 12.00
CA PHE A 144 -8.46 0.31 12.54
C PHE A 144 -9.09 1.02 13.74
N SER A 145 -8.27 1.69 14.55
CA SER A 145 -8.75 2.54 15.63
C SER A 145 -9.17 3.91 15.08
N ASP A 146 -10.30 4.43 15.54
CA ASP A 146 -10.74 5.80 15.27
C ASP A 146 -9.99 6.84 16.13
N GLU A 147 -9.29 6.39 17.16
CA GLU A 147 -8.49 7.22 18.04
C GLU A 147 -7.02 7.19 17.60
N VAL A 148 -6.32 8.31 17.79
CA VAL A 148 -4.86 8.34 17.66
C VAL A 148 -4.30 7.41 18.75
N LEU A 149 -3.67 6.32 18.33
CA LEU A 149 -3.11 5.35 19.26
C LEU A 149 -1.78 5.88 19.79
N GLU A 150 -1.77 6.19 21.08
CA GLU A 150 -0.53 6.49 21.80
C GLU A 150 -0.04 5.24 22.54
N LYS A 151 1.26 5.16 22.72
CA LYS A 151 1.88 4.10 23.53
C LYS A 151 1.55 4.32 24.99
N GLU A 152 1.00 3.30 25.65
CA GLU A 152 0.98 3.21 27.12
C GLU A 152 2.38 2.95 27.70
#